data_e7677aef1129722c9a93d3f6f17918b3
#
_entry.id   e7677aef1129722c9a93d3f6f17918b3
#
_cell.length_a   1.000
_cell.length_b   1.000
_cell.length_c   1.000
_cell.angle_alpha   90.00
_cell.angle_beta   90.00
_cell.angle_gamma   90.00
#
_symmetry.space_group_name_H-M   'P 1'
#
loop_
_entity.id
_entity.type
_entity.pdbx_description
1 polymer ?
#
loop_
_entity_poly.entity_id
_entity_poly.type
_entity_poly.pdbx_seq_one_letter_code
_entity_poly.pdbx_strand_id
1 'polypeptide(L)'
;MSRKEYAESFAVLAEQRGWQTLSFDLPEHGERTDSARLDIWNGIRELNILADFTFGRWARVGLFACSLGAYFALNTYADRPFERCLFQSPIVDMQWLVKQMMLWNQVTEERLREEGEIDTPIDPLRWDYWQYIRSHPVEKWCIPTQILFAGKDNLQTLQIMQSFAERFKASIQVAKDSEHPFMAEGDGKIVKQWLRDCL
;
A
#
# COMPACT_ATOMS: atom_id res chain seq x y z
N MET A 1 -2.88 5.99 -13.89
CA MET A 1 -2.54 6.37 -12.51
C MET A 1 -3.75 6.17 -11.63
N SER A 2 -3.53 5.80 -10.36
CA SER A 2 -4.58 5.65 -9.36
C SER A 2 -5.19 7.00 -8.99
N ARG A 3 -6.40 7.02 -8.43
CA ARG A 3 -7.08 8.25 -8.00
C ARG A 3 -8.11 7.97 -6.92
N LYS A 4 -8.47 9.00 -6.15
CA LYS A 4 -9.38 8.91 -4.99
C LYS A 4 -10.74 8.26 -5.30
N GLU A 5 -11.24 8.41 -6.54
CA GLU A 5 -12.52 7.84 -6.97
C GLU A 5 -12.51 6.30 -6.99
N TYR A 6 -11.36 5.66 -7.02
CA TYR A 6 -11.29 4.20 -6.90
C TYR A 6 -11.78 3.68 -5.53
N ALA A 7 -11.86 4.55 -4.53
CA ALA A 7 -12.45 4.24 -3.24
C ALA A 7 -13.99 4.23 -3.23
N GLU A 8 -14.69 4.64 -4.29
CA GLU A 8 -16.16 4.74 -4.31
C GLU A 8 -16.85 3.41 -3.95
N SER A 9 -16.39 2.31 -4.55
CA SER A 9 -16.97 1.00 -4.26
C SER A 9 -16.74 0.54 -2.81
N PHE A 10 -15.63 0.92 -2.21
CA PHE A 10 -15.35 0.74 -0.79
C PHE A 10 -16.25 1.65 0.05
N ALA A 11 -16.35 2.93 -0.32
CA ALA A 11 -17.14 3.92 0.43
C ALA A 11 -18.61 3.51 0.56
N VAL A 12 -19.22 3.00 -0.50
CA VAL A 12 -20.61 2.49 -0.47
C VAL A 12 -20.78 1.35 0.53
N LEU A 13 -19.84 0.42 0.60
CA LEU A 13 -19.88 -0.70 1.54
C LEU A 13 -19.62 -0.24 2.98
N ALA A 14 -18.68 0.67 3.16
CA ALA A 14 -18.36 1.25 4.46
C ALA A 14 -19.54 2.03 5.05
N GLU A 15 -20.25 2.83 4.22
CA GLU A 15 -21.45 3.56 4.62
C GLU A 15 -22.55 2.63 5.11
N GLN A 16 -22.79 1.50 4.45
CA GLN A 16 -23.75 0.48 4.87
C GLN A 16 -23.43 -0.12 6.26
N ARG A 17 -22.22 0.05 6.74
CA ARG A 17 -21.74 -0.38 8.07
C ARG A 17 -21.57 0.79 9.05
N GLY A 18 -22.06 1.97 8.68
CA GLY A 18 -22.03 3.17 9.52
C GLY A 18 -20.66 3.89 9.55
N TRP A 19 -19.78 3.63 8.57
CA TRP A 19 -18.52 4.34 8.42
C TRP A 19 -18.66 5.50 7.44
N GLN A 20 -17.93 6.57 7.70
CA GLN A 20 -17.64 7.61 6.72
C GLN A 20 -16.31 7.30 6.06
N THR A 21 -16.16 7.62 4.78
CA THR A 21 -14.91 7.39 4.04
C THR A 21 -14.27 8.71 3.66
N LEU A 22 -12.97 8.85 4.00
CA LEU A 22 -12.10 9.90 3.49
C LEU A 22 -11.12 9.27 2.51
N SER A 23 -11.12 9.71 1.26
CA SER A 23 -10.13 9.34 0.26
C SER A 23 -9.45 10.58 -0.30
N PHE A 24 -8.23 10.41 -0.79
CA PHE A 24 -7.42 11.52 -1.30
C PHE A 24 -6.47 11.01 -2.40
N ASP A 25 -6.00 11.94 -3.22
CA ASP A 25 -4.99 11.66 -4.22
C ASP A 25 -3.60 11.80 -3.62
N LEU A 26 -2.77 10.77 -3.79
CA LEU A 26 -1.34 10.83 -3.45
C LEU A 26 -0.60 11.75 -4.46
N PRO A 27 0.64 12.17 -4.16
CA PRO A 27 1.47 12.88 -5.14
C PRO A 27 1.48 12.17 -6.50
N GLU A 28 1.48 12.93 -7.58
CA GLU A 28 1.46 12.43 -8.98
C GLU A 28 0.20 11.61 -9.35
N HIS A 29 -0.84 11.60 -8.50
CA HIS A 29 -2.08 10.86 -8.72
C HIS A 29 -3.30 11.76 -8.86
N GLY A 30 -4.35 11.21 -9.51
CA GLY A 30 -5.65 11.85 -9.62
C GLY A 30 -5.60 13.23 -10.27
N GLU A 31 -6.14 14.22 -9.59
CA GLU A 31 -6.21 15.61 -10.04
C GLU A 31 -5.08 16.49 -9.51
N ARG A 32 -4.06 15.90 -8.88
CA ARG A 32 -2.94 16.68 -8.32
C ARG A 32 -2.08 17.28 -9.43
N THR A 33 -1.78 18.58 -9.26
CA THR A 33 -0.96 19.37 -10.21
C THR A 33 0.27 20.00 -9.55
N ASP A 34 0.48 19.74 -8.24
CA ASP A 34 1.67 20.21 -7.56
C ASP A 34 2.92 19.40 -7.96
N SER A 35 4.09 19.88 -7.60
CA SER A 35 5.38 19.29 -7.95
C SER A 35 5.86 18.20 -6.98
N ALA A 36 5.00 17.75 -6.05
CA ALA A 36 5.38 16.71 -5.10
C ALA A 36 5.51 15.36 -5.83
N ARG A 37 6.63 14.70 -5.66
CA ARG A 37 6.85 13.34 -6.21
C ARG A 37 6.18 12.29 -5.33
N LEU A 38 5.77 11.18 -5.94
CA LEU A 38 5.34 10.00 -5.23
C LEU A 38 6.57 9.28 -4.66
N ASP A 39 6.91 9.63 -3.46
CA ASP A 39 7.98 9.01 -2.70
C ASP A 39 7.59 8.85 -1.22
N ILE A 40 8.40 8.07 -0.49
CA ILE A 40 8.11 7.74 0.91
C ILE A 40 8.09 9.00 1.80
N TRP A 41 8.94 10.00 1.53
CA TRP A 41 9.01 11.21 2.36
C TRP A 41 7.76 12.07 2.21
N ASN A 42 7.29 12.28 0.98
CA ASN A 42 6.06 13.00 0.71
C ASN A 42 4.85 12.19 1.21
N GLY A 43 4.84 10.87 0.99
CA GLY A 43 3.80 9.98 1.50
C GLY A 43 3.68 10.05 3.02
N ILE A 44 4.76 9.87 3.76
CA ILE A 44 4.76 9.94 5.24
C ILE A 44 4.26 11.31 5.73
N ARG A 45 4.74 12.40 5.12
CA ARG A 45 4.34 13.75 5.51
C ARG A 45 2.83 13.96 5.36
N GLU A 46 2.27 13.60 4.21
CA GLU A 46 0.86 13.81 3.92
C GLU A 46 -0.05 12.87 4.71
N LEU A 47 0.35 11.61 4.84
CA LEU A 47 -0.40 10.65 5.65
C LEU A 47 -0.44 11.06 7.14
N ASN A 48 0.61 11.66 7.68
CA ASN A 48 0.57 12.21 9.04
C ASN A 48 -0.43 13.35 9.17
N ILE A 49 -0.46 14.28 8.21
CA ILE A 49 -1.45 15.38 8.20
C ILE A 49 -2.88 14.82 8.18
N LEU A 50 -3.12 13.81 7.35
CA LEU A 50 -4.43 13.16 7.26
C LEU A 50 -4.80 12.40 8.54
N ALA A 51 -3.84 11.72 9.16
CA ALA A 51 -4.07 11.08 10.45
C ALA A 51 -4.45 12.09 11.54
N ASP A 52 -3.71 13.19 11.65
CA ASP A 52 -4.00 14.25 12.63
C ASP A 52 -5.38 14.87 12.38
N PHE A 53 -5.76 15.09 11.12
CA PHE A 53 -7.09 15.55 10.75
C PHE A 53 -8.18 14.56 11.14
N THR A 54 -7.99 13.26 10.88
CA THR A 54 -9.00 12.23 11.15
C THR A 54 -9.14 11.96 12.64
N PHE A 55 -8.05 11.72 13.35
CA PHE A 55 -8.07 11.47 14.79
C PHE A 55 -8.53 12.68 15.62
N GLY A 56 -8.38 13.90 15.08
CA GLY A 56 -8.94 15.10 15.69
C GLY A 56 -10.47 15.24 15.57
N ARG A 57 -11.12 14.39 14.72
CA ARG A 57 -12.56 14.48 14.44
C ARG A 57 -13.35 13.25 14.82
N TRP A 58 -12.77 12.06 14.74
CA TRP A 58 -13.46 10.80 14.97
C TRP A 58 -12.75 9.95 16.00
N ALA A 59 -13.53 9.42 16.93
CA ALA A 59 -13.02 8.54 17.99
C ALA A 59 -12.63 7.15 17.47
N ARG A 60 -13.23 6.70 16.37
CA ARG A 60 -12.98 5.41 15.75
C ARG A 60 -12.54 5.63 14.31
N VAL A 61 -11.34 5.19 13.98
CA VAL A 61 -10.74 5.33 12.66
C VAL A 61 -10.27 3.96 12.18
N GLY A 62 -10.72 3.56 11.00
CA GLY A 62 -10.20 2.38 10.28
C GLY A 62 -9.32 2.82 9.11
N LEU A 63 -8.52 1.92 8.61
CA LEU A 63 -7.64 2.15 7.47
C LEU A 63 -7.93 1.13 6.37
N PHE A 64 -8.10 1.60 5.14
CA PHE A 64 -8.04 0.78 3.93
C PHE A 64 -6.88 1.27 3.06
N ALA A 65 -6.03 0.36 2.62
CA ALA A 65 -4.94 0.71 1.71
C ALA A 65 -4.68 -0.41 0.69
N CYS A 66 -4.24 -0.01 -0.51
CA CYS A 66 -3.92 -0.91 -1.60
C CYS A 66 -2.47 -0.69 -2.07
N SER A 67 -1.79 -1.79 -2.40
CA SER A 67 -0.48 -1.76 -3.08
C SER A 67 0.54 -0.87 -2.35
N LEU A 68 1.13 0.10 -3.04
CA LEU A 68 2.08 1.08 -2.52
C LEU A 68 1.50 1.91 -1.36
N GLY A 69 0.19 2.19 -1.38
CA GLY A 69 -0.49 2.88 -0.28
C GLY A 69 -0.38 2.13 1.05
N ALA A 70 -0.35 0.79 1.02
CA ALA A 70 -0.12 -0.01 2.22
C ALA A 70 1.32 0.14 2.73
N TYR A 71 2.32 0.19 1.86
CA TYR A 71 3.70 0.44 2.25
C TYR A 71 3.88 1.80 2.93
N PHE A 72 3.27 2.86 2.39
CA PHE A 72 3.29 4.17 3.02
C PHE A 72 2.59 4.17 4.38
N ALA A 73 1.45 3.49 4.49
CA ALA A 73 0.74 3.33 5.75
C ALA A 73 1.58 2.59 6.82
N LEU A 74 2.25 1.51 6.44
CA LEU A 74 3.13 0.74 7.32
C LEU A 74 4.27 1.59 7.90
N ASN A 75 4.83 2.50 7.10
CA ASN A 75 5.91 3.39 7.53
C ASN A 75 5.43 4.61 8.31
N THR A 76 4.13 4.95 8.22
CA THR A 76 3.59 6.18 8.84
C THR A 76 2.81 5.89 10.11
N TYR A 77 2.06 4.78 10.14
CA TYR A 77 0.97 4.59 11.08
C TYR A 77 1.22 3.54 12.16
N ALA A 78 2.45 3.01 12.26
CA ALA A 78 2.78 1.93 13.20
C ALA A 78 2.37 2.21 14.66
N ASP A 79 2.34 3.48 15.07
CA ASP A 79 2.00 3.95 16.41
C ASP A 79 0.66 4.68 16.50
N ARG A 80 -0.14 4.70 15.41
CA ARG A 80 -1.44 5.37 15.40
C ARG A 80 -2.54 4.42 15.85
N PRO A 81 -3.56 4.88 16.60
CA PRO A 81 -4.60 4.05 17.19
C PRO A 81 -5.73 3.71 16.21
N PHE A 82 -5.40 3.19 15.04
CA PHE A 82 -6.41 2.66 14.13
C PHE A 82 -7.08 1.42 14.75
N GLU A 83 -8.41 1.34 14.64
CA GLU A 83 -9.20 0.21 15.16
C GLU A 83 -8.92 -1.07 14.36
N ARG A 84 -8.79 -0.93 13.04
CA ARG A 84 -8.50 -2.02 12.10
C ARG A 84 -7.84 -1.51 10.84
N CYS A 85 -7.21 -2.42 10.14
CA CYS A 85 -6.62 -2.16 8.85
C CYS A 85 -7.02 -3.23 7.83
N LEU A 86 -7.41 -2.81 6.64
CA LEU A 86 -7.73 -3.66 5.50
C LEU A 86 -6.72 -3.37 4.38
N PHE A 87 -5.92 -4.36 4.03
CA PHE A 87 -4.92 -4.25 2.96
C PHE A 87 -5.29 -5.10 1.75
N GLN A 88 -5.43 -4.47 0.59
CA GLN A 88 -5.63 -5.14 -0.70
C GLN A 88 -4.33 -5.18 -1.48
N SER A 89 -3.82 -6.37 -1.83
CA SER A 89 -2.53 -6.57 -2.52
C SER A 89 -1.42 -5.65 -1.98
N PRO A 90 -1.14 -5.65 -0.65
CA PRO A 90 -0.20 -4.70 -0.09
C PRO A 90 1.22 -4.97 -0.54
N ILE A 91 2.02 -3.92 -0.72
CA ILE A 91 3.47 -4.03 -0.73
C ILE A 91 3.95 -3.95 0.72
N VAL A 92 4.48 -5.05 1.24
CA VAL A 92 4.96 -5.15 2.63
C VAL A 92 6.49 -5.25 2.73
N ASP A 93 7.15 -5.65 1.63
CA ASP A 93 8.60 -5.68 1.48
C ASP A 93 9.02 -4.89 0.23
N MET A 94 9.26 -3.61 0.40
CA MET A 94 9.72 -2.73 -0.68
C MET A 94 11.16 -3.02 -1.09
N GLN A 95 12.00 -3.49 -0.15
CA GLN A 95 13.38 -3.85 -0.47
C GLN A 95 13.43 -5.01 -1.45
N TRP A 96 12.59 -6.03 -1.23
CA TRP A 96 12.45 -7.14 -2.16
C TRP A 96 11.96 -6.65 -3.53
N LEU A 97 10.90 -5.81 -3.57
CA LEU A 97 10.34 -5.31 -4.82
C LEU A 97 11.38 -4.52 -5.64
N VAL A 98 12.10 -3.59 -5.01
CA VAL A 98 13.12 -2.80 -5.73
C VAL A 98 14.26 -3.69 -6.25
N LYS A 99 14.65 -4.74 -5.50
CA LYS A 99 15.60 -5.75 -6.01
C LYS A 99 15.06 -6.49 -7.24
N GLN A 100 13.78 -6.85 -7.24
CA GLN A 100 13.17 -7.48 -8.42
C GLN A 100 13.13 -6.50 -9.61
N MET A 101 12.76 -5.24 -9.38
CA MET A 101 12.78 -4.21 -10.43
C MET A 101 14.19 -4.03 -11.02
N MET A 102 15.23 -4.02 -10.19
CA MET A 102 16.62 -4.00 -10.65
C MET A 102 16.93 -5.23 -11.53
N LEU A 103 16.53 -6.43 -11.11
CA LEU A 103 16.73 -7.66 -11.88
C LEU A 103 15.98 -7.64 -13.22
N TRP A 104 14.72 -7.25 -13.23
CA TRP A 104 13.89 -7.19 -14.43
C TRP A 104 14.44 -6.19 -15.47
N ASN A 105 15.05 -5.10 -15.00
CA ASN A 105 15.60 -4.05 -15.86
C ASN A 105 17.12 -4.15 -16.05
N GLN A 106 17.77 -5.22 -15.58
CA GLN A 106 19.22 -5.44 -15.68
C GLN A 106 20.03 -4.26 -15.12
N VAL A 107 19.56 -3.69 -14.02
CA VAL A 107 20.21 -2.59 -13.30
C VAL A 107 21.00 -3.17 -12.13
N THR A 108 22.29 -2.83 -12.03
CA THR A 108 23.11 -3.15 -10.86
C THR A 108 23.04 -2.02 -9.82
N GLU A 109 23.35 -2.35 -8.56
CA GLU A 109 23.39 -1.34 -7.49
C GLU A 109 24.46 -0.28 -7.76
N GLU A 110 25.62 -0.65 -8.37
CA GLU A 110 26.70 0.25 -8.77
C GLU A 110 26.19 1.24 -9.82
N ARG A 111 25.52 0.74 -10.86
CA ARG A 111 24.97 1.57 -11.93
C ARG A 111 23.92 2.54 -11.37
N LEU A 112 23.00 2.07 -10.52
CA LEU A 112 22.01 2.93 -9.90
C LEU A 112 22.64 4.02 -9.02
N ARG A 113 23.73 3.68 -8.32
CA ARG A 113 24.48 4.65 -7.50
C ARG A 113 25.15 5.72 -8.36
N GLU A 114 25.73 5.33 -9.50
CA GLU A 114 26.44 6.24 -10.42
C GLU A 114 25.48 7.17 -11.15
N GLU A 115 24.33 6.66 -11.63
CA GLU A 115 23.35 7.43 -12.39
C GLU A 115 22.38 8.20 -11.48
N GLY A 116 22.19 7.74 -10.25
CA GLY A 116 21.28 8.34 -9.26
C GLY A 116 19.80 8.00 -9.46
N GLU A 117 19.33 8.00 -10.71
CA GLU A 117 17.95 7.66 -11.10
C GLU A 117 17.97 6.97 -12.48
N ILE A 118 17.19 5.89 -12.62
CA ILE A 118 17.08 5.10 -13.86
C ILE A 118 15.60 4.84 -14.11
N ASP A 119 15.09 5.31 -15.25
CA ASP A 119 13.71 5.06 -15.67
C ASP A 119 13.45 3.58 -15.90
N THR A 120 12.27 3.11 -15.44
CA THR A 120 11.78 1.76 -15.73
C THR A 120 10.30 1.79 -16.15
N PRO A 121 9.79 0.73 -16.78
CA PRO A 121 8.37 0.68 -17.17
C PRO A 121 7.36 0.73 -16.01
N ILE A 122 7.78 0.40 -14.79
CA ILE A 122 6.92 0.39 -13.60
C ILE A 122 7.00 1.73 -12.89
N ASP A 123 8.18 2.08 -12.41
CA ASP A 123 8.48 3.31 -11.67
C ASP A 123 10.00 3.54 -11.69
N PRO A 124 10.52 4.78 -11.71
CA PRO A 124 11.95 5.02 -11.70
C PRO A 124 12.65 4.38 -10.50
N LEU A 125 13.75 3.70 -10.77
CA LEU A 125 14.68 3.27 -9.73
C LEU A 125 15.50 4.48 -9.27
N ARG A 126 15.53 4.75 -7.96
CA ARG A 126 16.24 5.90 -7.39
C ARG A 126 17.21 5.46 -6.31
N TRP A 127 18.43 5.97 -6.37
CA TRP A 127 19.47 5.65 -5.40
C TRP A 127 19.13 6.10 -3.98
N ASP A 128 18.64 7.33 -3.81
CA ASP A 128 18.22 7.86 -2.50
C ASP A 128 17.09 7.04 -1.88
N TYR A 129 16.09 6.66 -2.69
CA TYR A 129 14.99 5.81 -2.26
C TYR A 129 15.47 4.40 -1.89
N TRP A 130 16.37 3.82 -2.70
CA TRP A 130 16.99 2.53 -2.39
C TRP A 130 17.76 2.53 -1.07
N GLN A 131 18.55 3.58 -0.80
CA GLN A 131 19.25 3.74 0.47
C GLN A 131 18.27 3.85 1.65
N TYR A 132 17.19 4.63 1.47
CA TYR A 132 16.17 4.81 2.50
C TYR A 132 15.50 3.49 2.88
N ILE A 133 14.96 2.75 1.92
CA ILE A 133 14.22 1.50 2.21
C ILE A 133 15.10 0.43 2.85
N ARG A 134 16.40 0.40 2.54
CA ARG A 134 17.36 -0.52 3.17
C ARG A 134 17.59 -0.20 4.66
N SER A 135 17.55 1.07 5.01
CA SER A 135 17.78 1.53 6.39
C SER A 135 16.50 1.66 7.21
N HIS A 136 15.33 1.54 6.58
CA HIS A 136 14.02 1.68 7.23
C HIS A 136 13.10 0.48 6.90
N PRO A 137 13.44 -0.73 7.34
CA PRO A 137 12.54 -1.88 7.20
C PRO A 137 11.30 -1.69 8.08
N VAL A 138 10.18 -2.32 7.70
CA VAL A 138 8.98 -2.36 8.54
C VAL A 138 9.25 -3.24 9.75
N GLU A 139 9.53 -2.61 10.89
CA GLU A 139 9.90 -3.32 12.13
C GLU A 139 8.74 -3.49 13.10
N LYS A 140 7.74 -2.62 13.02
CA LYS A 140 6.64 -2.57 13.97
C LYS A 140 5.32 -2.38 13.25
N TRP A 141 4.33 -3.19 13.63
CA TRP A 141 2.94 -3.00 13.23
C TRP A 141 2.05 -3.72 14.26
N CYS A 142 1.16 -2.97 14.91
CA CYS A 142 0.31 -3.50 15.99
C CYS A 142 -1.19 -3.39 15.68
N ILE A 143 -1.57 -2.81 14.54
CA ILE A 143 -2.97 -2.62 14.17
C ILE A 143 -3.55 -3.95 13.69
N PRO A 144 -4.73 -4.37 14.21
CA PRO A 144 -5.42 -5.56 13.70
C PRO A 144 -5.63 -5.47 12.19
N THR A 145 -5.03 -6.38 11.44
CA THR A 145 -4.94 -6.27 9.98
C THR A 145 -5.51 -7.50 9.28
N GLN A 146 -6.31 -7.26 8.25
CA GLN A 146 -6.80 -8.26 7.33
C GLN A 146 -6.27 -7.96 5.93
N ILE A 147 -5.78 -8.98 5.25
CA ILE A 147 -5.13 -8.86 3.94
C ILE A 147 -5.93 -9.68 2.92
N LEU A 148 -6.26 -9.05 1.80
CA LEU A 148 -6.65 -9.75 0.58
C LEU A 148 -5.45 -9.79 -0.36
N PHE A 149 -4.93 -10.99 -0.63
CA PHE A 149 -3.75 -11.21 -1.45
C PHE A 149 -4.12 -11.86 -2.79
N ALA A 150 -3.63 -11.32 -3.89
CA ALA A 150 -3.79 -11.89 -5.21
C ALA A 150 -2.80 -13.06 -5.40
N GLY A 151 -3.31 -14.26 -5.70
CA GLY A 151 -2.48 -15.47 -5.76
C GLY A 151 -1.46 -15.47 -6.91
N LYS A 152 -1.69 -14.65 -7.94
CA LYS A 152 -0.77 -14.42 -9.08
C LYS A 152 -0.05 -13.07 -9.00
N ASP A 153 0.05 -12.49 -7.80
CA ASP A 153 0.76 -11.23 -7.58
C ASP A 153 2.25 -11.39 -7.96
N ASN A 154 2.75 -10.49 -8.80
CA ASN A 154 4.13 -10.46 -9.26
C ASN A 154 4.98 -9.41 -8.54
N LEU A 155 4.37 -8.53 -7.73
CA LEU A 155 5.07 -7.50 -6.97
C LEU A 155 5.42 -7.94 -5.55
N GLN A 156 4.71 -8.95 -5.02
CA GLN A 156 5.04 -9.58 -3.74
C GLN A 156 4.76 -11.09 -3.85
N THR A 157 5.54 -11.91 -3.18
CA THR A 157 5.30 -13.35 -3.14
C THR A 157 4.36 -13.73 -2.00
N LEU A 158 3.65 -14.86 -2.12
CA LEU A 158 2.85 -15.40 -1.02
C LEU A 158 3.70 -15.66 0.23
N GLN A 159 4.95 -16.10 0.06
CA GLN A 159 5.88 -16.34 1.18
C GLN A 159 6.19 -15.06 1.95
N ILE A 160 6.45 -13.95 1.26
CA ILE A 160 6.65 -12.63 1.89
C ILE A 160 5.41 -12.24 2.68
N MET A 161 4.24 -12.42 2.08
CA MET A 161 2.96 -12.07 2.71
C MET A 161 2.67 -12.92 3.95
N GLN A 162 2.96 -14.22 3.89
CA GLN A 162 2.83 -15.12 5.04
C GLN A 162 3.79 -14.75 6.18
N SER A 163 5.05 -14.45 5.85
CA SER A 163 6.04 -14.01 6.84
C SER A 163 5.63 -12.70 7.52
N PHE A 164 5.08 -11.76 6.76
CA PHE A 164 4.53 -10.51 7.31
C PHE A 164 3.34 -10.80 8.25
N ALA A 165 2.40 -11.61 7.81
CA ALA A 165 1.22 -11.94 8.60
C ALA A 165 1.56 -12.69 9.89
N GLU A 166 2.49 -13.63 9.84
CA GLU A 166 2.98 -14.35 11.03
C GLU A 166 3.64 -13.38 12.02
N ARG A 167 4.54 -12.54 11.52
CA ARG A 167 5.26 -11.56 12.34
C ARG A 167 4.34 -10.56 13.04
N PHE A 168 3.33 -10.05 12.34
CA PHE A 168 2.44 -8.99 12.82
C PHE A 168 1.02 -9.46 13.17
N LYS A 169 0.79 -10.77 13.19
CA LYS A 169 -0.50 -11.40 13.52
C LYS A 169 -1.65 -10.90 12.64
N ALA A 170 -1.38 -10.66 11.36
CA ALA A 170 -2.40 -10.33 10.38
C ALA A 170 -3.07 -11.60 9.82
N SER A 171 -4.31 -11.49 9.37
CA SER A 171 -4.99 -12.57 8.64
C SER A 171 -4.85 -12.36 7.13
N ILE A 172 -4.75 -13.46 6.37
CA ILE A 172 -4.64 -13.43 4.91
C ILE A 172 -5.77 -14.25 4.28
N GLN A 173 -6.46 -13.65 3.32
CA GLN A 173 -7.29 -14.35 2.37
C GLN A 173 -6.60 -14.31 1.01
N VAL A 174 -6.41 -15.48 0.37
CA VAL A 174 -5.76 -15.60 -0.93
C VAL A 174 -6.80 -15.84 -2.02
N ALA A 175 -6.85 -14.94 -2.99
CA ALA A 175 -7.62 -15.11 -4.23
C ALA A 175 -6.70 -15.72 -5.29
N LYS A 176 -6.74 -17.06 -5.43
CA LYS A 176 -5.74 -17.86 -6.16
C LYS A 176 -5.50 -17.44 -7.61
N ASP A 177 -6.56 -17.00 -8.30
CA ASP A 177 -6.52 -16.70 -9.72
C ASP A 177 -6.41 -15.21 -10.04
N SER A 178 -6.50 -14.36 -9.04
CA SER A 178 -6.40 -12.90 -9.19
C SER A 178 -4.95 -12.44 -9.32
N GLU A 179 -4.78 -11.33 -10.04
CA GLU A 179 -3.52 -10.61 -10.24
C GLU A 179 -3.52 -9.28 -9.47
N HIS A 180 -2.33 -8.72 -9.26
CA HIS A 180 -2.17 -7.38 -8.66
C HIS A 180 -2.72 -6.29 -9.59
N PRO A 181 -3.50 -5.32 -9.13
CA PRO A 181 -4.13 -5.15 -7.82
C PRO A 181 -5.66 -5.50 -7.83
N PHE A 182 -6.09 -6.59 -8.42
CA PHE A 182 -7.50 -6.99 -8.57
C PHE A 182 -8.27 -6.18 -9.61
N MET A 183 -7.73 -6.08 -10.82
CA MET A 183 -8.34 -5.32 -11.92
C MET A 183 -8.93 -6.20 -13.02
N ALA A 184 -8.79 -7.52 -12.93
CA ALA A 184 -9.34 -8.44 -13.92
C ALA A 184 -10.87 -8.56 -13.82
N GLU A 185 -11.50 -9.05 -14.90
CA GLU A 185 -12.94 -9.32 -14.90
C GLU A 185 -13.30 -10.34 -13.80
N GLY A 186 -14.25 -9.98 -12.96
CA GLY A 186 -14.66 -10.80 -11.81
C GLY A 186 -13.98 -10.47 -10.49
N ASP A 187 -12.79 -9.90 -10.47
CA ASP A 187 -12.07 -9.54 -9.24
C ASP A 187 -12.87 -8.60 -8.34
N GLY A 188 -13.63 -7.69 -8.92
CA GLY A 188 -14.49 -6.79 -8.16
C GLY A 188 -15.53 -7.51 -7.27
N LYS A 189 -15.94 -8.72 -7.62
CA LYS A 189 -16.84 -9.53 -6.76
C LYS A 189 -16.08 -10.09 -5.57
N ILE A 190 -14.84 -10.53 -5.77
CA ILE A 190 -13.96 -11.06 -4.71
C ILE A 190 -13.66 -9.96 -3.70
N VAL A 191 -13.23 -8.79 -4.17
CA VAL A 191 -12.93 -7.62 -3.33
C VAL A 191 -14.18 -7.20 -2.55
N LYS A 192 -15.35 -7.07 -3.19
CA LYS A 192 -16.59 -6.69 -2.51
C LYS A 192 -17.02 -7.70 -1.46
N GLN A 193 -16.86 -9.00 -1.72
CA GLN A 193 -17.19 -10.02 -0.73
C GLN A 193 -16.26 -9.93 0.47
N TRP A 194 -14.95 -9.87 0.24
CA TRP A 194 -13.96 -9.71 1.31
C TRP A 194 -14.23 -8.46 2.16
N LEU A 195 -14.52 -7.31 1.53
CA LEU A 195 -14.87 -6.08 2.24
C LEU A 195 -16.12 -6.23 3.11
N ARG A 196 -17.17 -6.93 2.63
CA ARG A 196 -18.38 -7.20 3.41
C ARG A 196 -18.11 -8.05 4.65
N ASP A 197 -17.17 -8.99 4.54
CA ASP A 197 -16.81 -9.90 5.64
C ASP A 197 -15.91 -9.21 6.67
N CYS A 198 -15.19 -8.15 6.26
CA CYS A 198 -14.19 -7.46 7.09
C CYS A 198 -14.67 -6.12 7.70
N LEU A 199 -15.66 -5.45 7.10
CA LEU A 199 -16.26 -4.21 7.60
C LEU A 199 -17.35 -4.48 8.64
#